data_3ab2738bb90beac656fe7fb31be56dda
#
_entry.id   3ab2738bb90beac656fe7fb31be56dda
#
_cell.length_a   1.000
_cell.length_b   1.000
_cell.length_c   1.000
_cell.angle_alpha   90.00
_cell.angle_beta   90.00
_cell.angle_gamma   90.00
#
_symmetry.space_group_name_H-M   'P 1'
#
loop_
_entity.id
_entity.type
_entity.pdbx_description
1 polymer ?
#
loop_
_entity_poly.entity_id
_entity_poly.type
_entity_poly.pdbx_seq_one_letter_code
_entity_poly.pdbx_strand_id
1 'polypeptide(L)'
;MADLAGKRILVVDDASLIRLYYRQALEAAGFTVDEALNGLEAIEKLLLEPFDLVIVDVNMPRMDGMTFLRTLRRQESSIASIPALVTSTEAAPQDFDAARVAGANFYLVKPLAQDVLVQYARLMCGVPA
;
A
#
# COMPACT_ATOMS: atom_id res chain seq x y z
N MET A 1 -10.93 22.56 6.32
CA MET A 1 -10.87 21.52 5.28
C MET A 1 -9.65 20.63 5.51
N ALA A 2 -9.86 19.34 5.50
CA ALA A 2 -8.72 18.44 5.62
C ALA A 2 -7.82 18.63 4.39
N ASP A 3 -6.57 18.93 4.63
CA ASP A 3 -5.62 19.14 3.56
C ASP A 3 -4.88 17.83 3.28
N LEU A 4 -5.18 17.22 2.13
CA LEU A 4 -4.52 16.02 1.66
C LEU A 4 -3.32 16.33 0.75
N ALA A 5 -3.07 17.61 0.50
CA ALA A 5 -1.94 18.02 -0.32
C ALA A 5 -0.64 17.53 0.30
N GLY A 6 0.20 16.92 -0.50
CA GLY A 6 1.44 16.35 -0.02
C GLY A 6 1.35 14.93 0.49
N LYS A 7 0.16 14.37 0.70
CA LYS A 7 0.01 12.96 1.07
C LYS A 7 0.13 12.10 -0.19
N ARG A 8 1.14 11.26 -0.21
CA ARG A 8 1.48 10.45 -1.38
C ARG A 8 1.37 8.97 -1.06
N ILE A 9 0.70 8.25 -1.94
CA ILE A 9 0.46 6.81 -1.80
C ILE A 9 1.10 6.08 -2.97
N LEU A 10 1.85 5.02 -2.67
CA LEU A 10 2.36 4.11 -3.68
C LEU A 10 1.47 2.89 -3.74
N VAL A 11 0.88 2.62 -4.90
CA VAL A 11 0.05 1.44 -5.15
C VAL A 11 0.88 0.40 -5.89
N VAL A 12 1.05 -0.76 -5.28
CA VAL A 12 1.89 -1.85 -5.78
C VAL A 12 1.03 -3.05 -6.10
N ASP A 13 0.82 -3.31 -7.38
CA ASP A 13 -0.01 -4.43 -7.86
C ASP A 13 0.37 -4.68 -9.31
N ASP A 14 0.48 -5.95 -9.71
CA ASP A 14 0.83 -6.28 -11.09
C ASP A 14 -0.35 -6.14 -12.07
N ALA A 15 -1.58 -6.04 -11.56
CA ALA A 15 -2.77 -5.88 -12.38
C ALA A 15 -3.07 -4.42 -12.65
N SER A 16 -2.91 -3.98 -13.90
CA SER A 16 -3.11 -2.58 -14.28
C SER A 16 -4.52 -2.07 -13.99
N LEU A 17 -5.53 -2.90 -14.15
CA LEU A 17 -6.93 -2.50 -13.86
C LEU A 17 -7.16 -2.27 -12.37
N ILE A 18 -6.51 -3.06 -11.53
CA ILE A 18 -6.59 -2.87 -10.08
C ILE A 18 -5.91 -1.57 -9.68
N ARG A 19 -4.71 -1.31 -10.23
CA ARG A 19 -4.02 -0.03 -9.96
C ARG A 19 -4.87 1.16 -10.39
N LEU A 20 -5.50 1.08 -11.56
CA LEU A 20 -6.37 2.14 -12.04
C LEU A 20 -7.56 2.36 -11.10
N TYR A 21 -8.20 1.28 -10.66
CA TYR A 21 -9.33 1.32 -9.74
C TYR A 21 -8.97 2.01 -8.42
N TYR A 22 -7.83 1.63 -7.84
CA TYR A 22 -7.35 2.23 -6.59
C TYR A 22 -6.96 3.69 -6.80
N ARG A 23 -6.26 3.97 -7.89
CA ARG A 23 -5.82 5.33 -8.22
C ARG A 23 -7.00 6.27 -8.37
N GLN A 24 -8.05 5.87 -9.08
CA GLN A 24 -9.24 6.69 -9.27
C GLN A 24 -9.87 7.06 -7.92
N ALA A 25 -10.02 6.08 -7.04
CA ALA A 25 -10.61 6.31 -5.72
C ALA A 25 -9.77 7.26 -4.88
N LEU A 26 -8.47 7.02 -4.84
CA LEU A 26 -7.55 7.78 -3.98
C LEU A 26 -7.35 9.21 -4.51
N GLU A 27 -7.21 9.38 -5.82
CA GLU A 27 -7.08 10.70 -6.42
C GLU A 27 -8.35 11.53 -6.27
N ALA A 28 -9.51 10.89 -6.40
CA ALA A 28 -10.79 11.57 -6.18
C ALA A 28 -10.93 12.06 -4.73
N ALA A 29 -10.28 11.37 -3.79
CA ALA A 29 -10.26 11.76 -2.38
C ALA A 29 -9.20 12.84 -2.07
N GLY A 30 -8.32 13.18 -3.03
CA GLY A 30 -7.33 14.23 -2.87
C GLY A 30 -5.89 13.76 -2.67
N PHE A 31 -5.63 12.46 -2.69
CA PHE A 31 -4.27 11.93 -2.56
C PHE A 31 -3.51 12.05 -3.88
N THR A 32 -2.19 12.14 -3.78
CA THR A 32 -1.30 11.96 -4.92
C THR A 32 -0.89 10.49 -4.97
N VAL A 33 -1.04 9.86 -6.12
CA VAL A 33 -0.83 8.42 -6.27
C VAL A 33 0.24 8.14 -7.30
N ASP A 34 1.18 7.26 -6.94
CA ASP A 34 2.12 6.66 -7.88
C ASP A 34 1.91 5.14 -7.90
N GLU A 35 2.44 4.46 -8.89
CA GLU A 35 2.21 3.04 -9.11
C GLU A 35 3.52 2.28 -9.27
N ALA A 36 3.52 1.01 -8.86
CA ALA A 36 4.61 0.08 -9.11
C ALA A 36 4.02 -1.27 -9.52
N LEU A 37 4.68 -1.96 -10.44
CA LEU A 37 4.20 -3.23 -11.01
C LEU A 37 4.54 -4.42 -10.14
N ASN A 38 5.55 -4.28 -9.27
CA ASN A 38 6.03 -5.35 -8.41
C ASN A 38 6.83 -4.76 -7.25
N GLY A 39 7.24 -5.63 -6.33
CA GLY A 39 7.95 -5.18 -5.13
C GLY A 39 9.32 -4.56 -5.42
N LEU A 40 10.01 -5.04 -6.44
CA LEU A 40 11.33 -4.50 -6.79
C LEU A 40 11.22 -3.05 -7.27
N GLU A 41 10.29 -2.78 -8.18
CA GLU A 41 10.02 -1.41 -8.65
C GLU A 41 9.56 -0.52 -7.50
N ALA A 42 8.76 -1.07 -6.58
CA ALA A 42 8.29 -0.31 -5.42
C ALA A 42 9.44 0.12 -4.52
N ILE A 43 10.39 -0.77 -4.24
CA ILE A 43 11.56 -0.41 -3.44
C ILE A 43 12.37 0.70 -4.13
N GLU A 44 12.57 0.60 -5.43
CA GLU A 44 13.28 1.64 -6.19
C GLU A 44 12.62 3.02 -6.01
N LYS A 45 11.29 3.07 -6.13
CA LYS A 45 10.55 4.33 -5.96
C LYS A 45 10.62 4.87 -4.55
N LEU A 46 10.51 3.98 -3.55
CA LEU A 46 10.59 4.37 -2.15
C LEU A 46 11.96 4.94 -1.76
N LEU A 47 13.02 4.50 -2.43
CA LEU A 47 14.36 5.03 -2.22
C LEU A 47 14.56 6.41 -2.83
N LEU A 48 13.79 6.75 -3.87
CA LEU A 48 13.95 7.99 -4.61
C LEU A 48 13.02 9.10 -4.15
N GLU A 49 11.85 8.77 -3.62
CA GLU A 49 10.81 9.75 -3.30
C GLU A 49 10.12 9.40 -1.98
N PRO A 50 9.65 10.41 -1.23
CA PRO A 50 8.91 10.15 0.00
C PRO A 50 7.48 9.70 -0.29
N PHE A 51 6.99 8.75 0.50
CA PHE A 51 5.60 8.28 0.47
C PHE A 51 5.06 8.21 1.89
N ASP A 52 3.75 8.41 2.02
CA ASP A 52 3.04 8.39 3.31
C ASP A 52 2.35 7.06 3.57
N LEU A 53 2.16 6.26 2.52
CA LEU A 53 1.48 4.96 2.60
C LEU A 53 1.87 4.11 1.40
N VAL A 54 2.04 2.82 1.61
CA VAL A 54 2.13 1.85 0.52
C VAL A 54 0.96 0.87 0.61
N ILE A 55 0.31 0.63 -0.53
CA ILE A 55 -0.76 -0.36 -0.67
C ILE A 55 -0.19 -1.45 -1.57
N VAL A 56 -0.06 -2.66 -1.06
CA VAL A 56 0.68 -3.72 -1.75
C VAL A 56 -0.13 -5.01 -1.84
N ASP A 57 -0.20 -5.57 -3.05
CA ASP A 57 -0.78 -6.88 -3.30
C ASP A 57 0.18 -7.98 -2.84
N VAL A 58 -0.35 -9.06 -2.29
CA VAL A 58 0.46 -10.20 -1.83
C VAL A 58 1.07 -10.94 -3.01
N ASN A 59 0.29 -11.21 -4.06
CA ASN A 59 0.69 -12.06 -5.18
C ASN A 59 1.18 -11.25 -6.35
N MET A 60 2.48 -11.09 -6.45
CA MET A 60 3.12 -10.37 -7.56
C MET A 60 4.32 -11.15 -8.07
N PRO A 61 4.65 -11.02 -9.38
CA PRO A 61 5.88 -11.58 -9.90
C PRO A 61 7.09 -10.78 -9.41
N ARG A 62 8.27 -11.37 -9.49
CA ARG A 62 9.59 -10.80 -9.23
C ARG A 62 9.87 -10.56 -7.76
N MET A 63 9.05 -9.84 -7.04
CA MET A 63 9.15 -9.72 -5.59
C MET A 63 7.72 -9.65 -5.06
N ASP A 64 7.27 -10.71 -4.39
CA ASP A 64 5.92 -10.77 -3.82
C ASP A 64 5.76 -9.79 -2.64
N GLY A 65 4.51 -9.61 -2.22
CA GLY A 65 4.18 -8.62 -1.19
C GLY A 65 4.85 -8.88 0.16
N MET A 66 4.99 -10.13 0.55
CA MET A 66 5.62 -10.46 1.85
C MET A 66 7.12 -10.18 1.81
N THR A 67 7.80 -10.57 0.74
CA THR A 67 9.22 -10.27 0.55
C THR A 67 9.46 -8.76 0.47
N PHE A 68 8.58 -8.05 -0.23
CA PHE A 68 8.63 -6.60 -0.30
C PHE A 68 8.52 -5.97 1.10
N LEU A 69 7.55 -6.41 1.91
CA LEU A 69 7.37 -5.87 3.26
C LEU A 69 8.61 -6.10 4.13
N ARG A 70 9.15 -7.31 4.09
CA ARG A 70 10.37 -7.61 4.85
C ARG A 70 11.54 -6.73 4.42
N THR A 71 11.67 -6.50 3.12
CA THR A 71 12.70 -5.63 2.56
C THR A 71 12.48 -4.18 2.98
N LEU A 72 11.23 -3.70 2.93
CA LEU A 72 10.85 -2.36 3.35
C LEU A 72 11.25 -2.11 4.82
N ARG A 73 10.94 -3.05 5.70
CA ARG A 73 11.20 -2.89 7.14
C ARG A 73 12.68 -2.93 7.50
N ARG A 74 13.55 -3.33 6.57
CA ARG A 74 15.01 -3.33 6.76
C ARG A 74 15.70 -2.06 6.26
N GLN A 75 14.95 -1.13 5.65
CA GLN A 75 15.51 0.13 5.17
C GLN A 75 15.78 1.07 6.34
N GLU A 76 16.38 2.23 6.07
CA GLU A 76 16.54 3.23 7.09
C GLU A 76 15.19 3.67 7.68
N SER A 77 15.17 4.24 8.86
CA SER A 77 13.95 4.43 9.63
C SER A 77 12.87 5.27 8.94
N SER A 78 13.25 6.25 8.14
CA SER A 78 12.28 7.09 7.41
C SER A 78 11.49 6.29 6.37
N ILE A 79 12.10 5.27 5.79
CA ILE A 79 11.46 4.38 4.81
C ILE A 79 10.83 3.19 5.53
N ALA A 80 11.55 2.60 6.47
CA ALA A 80 11.11 1.41 7.19
C ALA A 80 9.83 1.62 8.01
N SER A 81 9.49 2.86 8.35
CA SER A 81 8.32 3.19 9.15
C SER A 81 7.07 3.54 8.32
N ILE A 82 7.17 3.53 6.99
CA ILE A 82 6.01 3.84 6.13
C ILE A 82 4.88 2.85 6.39
N PRO A 83 3.66 3.33 6.67
CA PRO A 83 2.52 2.43 6.85
C PRO A 83 2.27 1.58 5.60
N ALA A 84 1.94 0.32 5.80
CA ALA A 84 1.70 -0.64 4.72
C ALA A 84 0.33 -1.30 4.88
N LEU A 85 -0.49 -1.18 3.84
CA LEU A 85 -1.78 -1.83 3.71
C LEU A 85 -1.64 -2.96 2.70
N VAL A 86 -1.86 -4.19 3.16
CA VAL A 86 -1.79 -5.38 2.31
C VAL A 86 -3.18 -5.69 1.75
N THR A 87 -3.23 -6.04 0.47
CA THR A 87 -4.45 -6.52 -0.19
C THR A 87 -4.22 -7.92 -0.72
N SER A 88 -5.22 -8.79 -0.60
CA SER A 88 -5.11 -10.18 -1.05
C SER A 88 -6.49 -10.79 -1.23
N THR A 89 -6.58 -11.81 -2.09
CA THR A 89 -7.79 -12.65 -2.17
C THR A 89 -7.83 -13.70 -1.05
N GLU A 90 -6.72 -13.92 -0.35
CA GLU A 90 -6.64 -14.90 0.72
C GLU A 90 -7.19 -14.32 2.02
N ALA A 91 -7.97 -15.13 2.76
CA ALA A 91 -8.68 -14.67 3.96
C ALA A 91 -8.51 -15.58 5.17
N ALA A 92 -7.55 -16.52 5.13
CA ALA A 92 -7.31 -17.43 6.25
C ALA A 92 -6.54 -16.74 7.37
N PRO A 93 -6.74 -17.13 8.64
CA PRO A 93 -6.02 -16.53 9.76
C PRO A 93 -4.50 -16.56 9.60
N GLN A 94 -3.93 -17.63 9.04
CA GLN A 94 -2.50 -17.73 8.82
C GLN A 94 -2.00 -16.70 7.79
N ASP A 95 -2.85 -16.27 6.85
CA ASP A 95 -2.46 -15.25 5.87
C ASP A 95 -2.35 -13.88 6.55
N PHE A 96 -3.28 -13.56 7.43
CA PHE A 96 -3.24 -12.31 8.21
C PHE A 96 -2.00 -12.29 9.12
N ASP A 97 -1.72 -13.40 9.79
CA ASP A 97 -0.56 -13.50 10.68
C ASP A 97 0.75 -13.37 9.91
N ALA A 98 0.87 -14.01 8.76
CA ALA A 98 2.06 -13.91 7.93
C ALA A 98 2.32 -12.47 7.47
N ALA A 99 1.27 -11.76 7.06
CA ALA A 99 1.38 -10.36 6.66
C ALA A 99 1.82 -9.47 7.82
N ARG A 100 1.21 -9.66 8.98
CA ARG A 100 1.55 -8.89 10.19
C ARG A 100 3.01 -9.10 10.57
N VAL A 101 3.47 -10.35 10.57
CA VAL A 101 4.85 -10.69 10.90
C VAL A 101 5.83 -10.09 9.88
N ALA A 102 5.44 -10.06 8.60
CA ALA A 102 6.25 -9.46 7.55
C ALA A 102 6.30 -7.93 7.65
N GLY A 103 5.37 -7.30 8.38
CA GLY A 103 5.40 -5.87 8.61
C GLY A 103 4.20 -5.08 8.11
N ALA A 104 3.09 -5.75 7.77
CA ALA A 104 1.86 -5.07 7.38
C ALA A 104 1.19 -4.43 8.60
N ASN A 105 0.63 -3.24 8.41
CA ASN A 105 -0.14 -2.55 9.45
C ASN A 105 -1.61 -2.95 9.39
N PHE A 106 -2.15 -3.11 8.16
CA PHE A 106 -3.50 -3.59 7.93
C PHE A 106 -3.53 -4.54 6.75
N TYR A 107 -4.58 -5.38 6.71
CA TYR A 107 -4.79 -6.39 5.68
C TYR A 107 -6.24 -6.33 5.24
N LEU A 108 -6.49 -6.14 3.95
CA LEU A 108 -7.84 -6.12 3.39
C LEU A 108 -8.00 -7.21 2.35
N VAL A 109 -9.12 -7.91 2.39
CA VAL A 109 -9.43 -9.00 1.47
C VAL A 109 -10.12 -8.42 0.22
N LYS A 110 -9.61 -8.80 -0.95
CA LYS A 110 -10.20 -8.40 -2.24
C LYS A 110 -11.51 -9.16 -2.50
N PRO A 111 -12.46 -8.55 -3.21
CA PRO A 111 -12.43 -7.21 -3.80
C PRO A 111 -12.70 -6.12 -2.77
N LEU A 112 -12.09 -4.94 -2.98
CA LEU A 112 -12.25 -3.79 -2.10
C LEU A 112 -13.23 -2.78 -2.70
N ALA A 113 -14.16 -2.29 -1.88
CA ALA A 113 -14.95 -1.13 -2.26
C ALA A 113 -14.06 0.12 -2.21
N GLN A 114 -14.27 1.06 -3.12
CA GLN A 114 -13.44 2.26 -3.18
C GLN A 114 -13.54 3.11 -1.92
N ASP A 115 -14.74 3.22 -1.32
CA ASP A 115 -14.93 3.98 -0.08
C ASP A 115 -14.19 3.35 1.10
N VAL A 116 -14.13 2.04 1.17
CA VAL A 116 -13.38 1.32 2.21
C VAL A 116 -11.87 1.60 2.05
N LEU A 117 -11.38 1.51 0.83
CA LEU A 117 -9.97 1.81 0.54
C LEU A 117 -9.60 3.23 0.98
N VAL A 118 -10.45 4.21 0.65
CA VAL A 118 -10.21 5.61 1.01
C VAL A 118 -10.23 5.81 2.52
N GLN A 119 -11.14 5.14 3.24
CA GLN A 119 -11.21 5.22 4.70
C GLN A 119 -9.90 4.74 5.35
N TYR A 120 -9.38 3.60 4.91
CA TYR A 120 -8.12 3.07 5.43
C TYR A 120 -6.95 3.97 5.06
N ALA A 121 -6.93 4.49 3.84
CA ALA A 121 -5.87 5.40 3.41
C ALA A 121 -5.82 6.66 4.28
N ARG A 122 -6.96 7.26 4.57
CA ARG A 122 -7.04 8.42 5.46
C ARG A 122 -6.56 8.11 6.85
N LEU A 123 -7.03 6.99 7.41
CA LEU A 123 -6.62 6.55 8.74
C LEU A 123 -5.11 6.36 8.81
N MET A 124 -4.54 5.67 7.83
CA MET A 124 -3.12 5.30 7.84
C MET A 124 -2.21 6.48 7.53
N CYS A 125 -2.69 7.47 6.79
CA CYS A 125 -1.95 8.70 6.53
C CYS A 125 -2.14 9.75 7.64
N GLY A 126 -2.91 9.44 8.68
CA GLY A 126 -3.16 10.38 9.76
C GLY A 126 -4.06 11.54 9.38
N VAL A 127 -4.94 11.36 8.39
CA VAL A 127 -5.86 12.39 7.93
C VAL A 127 -7.23 12.16 8.57
N PRO A 128 -7.88 13.20 9.12
CA PRO A 128 -9.22 13.04 9.70
C PRO A 128 -10.23 12.53 8.68
N ALA A 129 -11.17 11.74 9.17
CA ALA A 129 -12.23 11.18 8.34
C ALA A 129 -13.18 12.26 7.84
#